data_4542cb848b14881f8b515ff1150ff066
#
_entry.id   4542cb848b14881f8b515ff1150ff066
#
_cell.length_a   1.000
_cell.length_b   1.000
_cell.length_c   1.000
_cell.angle_alpha   90.00
_cell.angle_beta   90.00
_cell.angle_gamma   90.00
#
_symmetry.space_group_name_H-M   'P 1'
#
loop_
_entity.id
_entity.type
_entity.pdbx_description
1 polymer ?
#
loop_
_entity_poly.entity_id
_entity_poly.type
_entity_poly.pdbx_seq_one_letter_code
_entity_poly.pdbx_strand_id
1 'polypeptide(L)'
;MSIRRHALIRALHYVNRKGLEGDIVECGVWRGGNIFLARRLQETSYPGQPRQYFLFDTFEGMAEPSALDVSHTGAPAREQFAERKKDGYVDWCYASLEDV
;
A
#
# COMPACT_ATOMS: atom_id res chain seq x y z
N MET A 1 17.42 0.30 0.59
CA MET A 1 16.03 0.80 0.49
C MET A 1 15.38 0.25 -0.77
N SER A 2 14.13 -0.17 -0.70
CA SER A 2 13.42 -0.69 -1.87
C SER A 2 13.14 0.41 -2.90
N ILE A 3 13.01 0.02 -4.17
CA ILE A 3 12.67 0.94 -5.27
C ILE A 3 11.34 1.64 -5.01
N ARG A 4 10.35 0.93 -4.46
CA ARG A 4 9.04 1.49 -4.13
C ARG A 4 9.13 2.63 -3.12
N ARG A 5 9.89 2.44 -2.05
CA ARG A 5 10.07 3.46 -1.01
C ARG A 5 10.82 4.66 -1.56
N HIS A 6 11.83 4.41 -2.37
CA HIS A 6 12.59 5.49 -3.00
C HIS A 6 11.71 6.33 -3.92
N ALA A 7 10.88 5.68 -4.75
CA ALA A 7 9.93 6.37 -5.62
C ALA A 7 8.90 7.20 -4.83
N LEU A 8 8.38 6.64 -3.73
CA LEU A 8 7.46 7.34 -2.85
C LEU A 8 8.10 8.60 -2.25
N ILE A 9 9.30 8.48 -1.73
CA ILE A 9 10.05 9.61 -1.14
C ILE A 9 10.26 10.71 -2.19
N ARG A 10 10.67 10.35 -3.40
CA ARG A 10 10.86 11.31 -4.49
C ARG A 10 9.57 12.01 -4.89
N ALA A 11 8.47 11.26 -4.98
CA ALA A 11 7.16 11.82 -5.30
C ALA A 11 6.69 12.81 -4.23
N LEU A 12 6.86 12.46 -2.95
CA LEU A 12 6.52 13.34 -1.84
C LEU A 12 7.34 14.65 -1.86
N HIS A 13 8.63 14.54 -2.08
CA HIS A 13 9.46 15.74 -2.23
C HIS A 13 9.00 16.60 -3.40
N TYR A 14 8.66 15.99 -4.52
CA TYR A 14 8.20 16.71 -5.70
C TYR A 14 6.92 17.51 -5.42
N VAL A 15 5.88 16.85 -4.88
CA VAL A 15 4.59 17.51 -4.64
C VAL A 15 4.71 18.62 -3.60
N ASN A 16 5.53 18.43 -2.58
CA ASN A 16 5.72 19.44 -1.55
C ASN A 16 6.56 20.63 -2.03
N ARG A 17 7.63 20.38 -2.78
CA ARG A 17 8.49 21.44 -3.32
C ARG A 17 7.79 22.28 -4.38
N LYS A 18 6.87 21.68 -5.13
CA LYS A 18 6.04 22.38 -6.10
C LYS A 18 4.85 23.09 -5.48
N GLY A 19 4.63 22.93 -4.18
CA GLY A 19 3.50 23.54 -3.49
C GLY A 19 2.15 23.00 -3.92
N LEU A 20 2.09 21.74 -4.37
CA LEU A 20 0.83 21.12 -4.78
C LEU A 20 -0.02 20.80 -3.55
N GLU A 21 -1.22 21.33 -3.53
CA GLU A 21 -2.18 21.09 -2.46
C GLU A 21 -2.88 19.75 -2.66
N GLY A 22 -3.36 19.18 -1.57
CA GLY A 22 -4.11 17.94 -1.58
C GLY A 22 -3.68 16.98 -0.48
N ASP A 23 -4.38 15.87 -0.40
CA ASP A 23 -4.16 14.86 0.61
C ASP A 23 -3.50 13.62 0.00
N ILE A 24 -3.15 12.68 0.85
CA ILE A 24 -2.48 11.46 0.44
C ILE A 24 -3.48 10.31 0.53
N VAL A 25 -3.64 9.58 -0.58
CA VAL A 25 -4.55 8.43 -0.68
C VAL A 25 -3.72 7.21 -1.02
N GLU A 26 -3.90 6.13 -0.29
CA GLU A 26 -3.30 4.83 -0.59
C GLU A 26 -4.38 3.78 -0.77
N CYS A 27 -4.36 3.12 -1.92
CA CYS A 27 -5.21 1.99 -2.23
C CYS A 27 -4.34 0.72 -2.19
N GLY A 28 -4.70 -0.23 -1.33
CA GLY A 28 -3.85 -1.38 -1.07
C GLY A 28 -2.80 -1.07 -0.02
N VAL A 29 -3.18 -1.14 1.23
CA VAL A 29 -2.41 -0.60 2.36
C VAL A 29 -1.49 -1.63 3.00
N TRP A 30 -1.92 -2.89 3.04
CA TRP A 30 -1.27 -3.98 3.76
C TRP A 30 -1.02 -3.58 5.22
N ARG A 31 0.22 -3.53 5.67
CA ARG A 31 0.56 -3.17 7.07
C ARG A 31 0.77 -1.67 7.29
N GLY A 32 0.54 -0.86 6.27
CA GLY A 32 0.64 0.59 6.40
C GLY A 32 2.06 1.16 6.31
N GLY A 33 3.04 0.38 5.85
CA GLY A 33 4.43 0.82 5.80
C GLY A 33 4.67 2.06 4.93
N ASN A 34 4.00 2.12 3.78
CA ASN A 34 4.13 3.28 2.88
C ASN A 34 3.49 4.53 3.46
N ILE A 35 2.30 4.39 4.03
CA ILE A 35 1.60 5.54 4.60
C ILE A 35 2.31 6.05 5.86
N PHE A 36 2.88 5.15 6.65
CA PHE A 36 3.70 5.52 7.80
C PHE A 36 4.93 6.32 7.36
N LEU A 37 5.62 5.87 6.33
CA LEU A 37 6.77 6.56 5.76
C LEU A 37 6.36 7.95 5.22
N ALA A 38 5.26 8.01 4.49
CA ALA A 38 4.75 9.26 3.93
C ALA A 38 4.43 10.27 5.03
N ARG A 39 3.73 9.84 6.06
CA ARG A 39 3.38 10.69 7.20
C ARG A 39 4.62 11.19 7.92
N ARG A 40 5.55 10.30 8.19
CA ARG A 40 6.79 10.68 8.88
C ARG A 40 7.60 11.68 8.10
N LEU A 41 7.75 11.50 6.79
CA LEU A 41 8.44 12.44 5.92
C LEU A 41 7.74 13.79 5.90
N GLN A 42 6.41 13.78 5.79
CA GLN A 42 5.62 15.00 5.76
C GLN A 42 5.77 15.81 7.05
N GLU A 43 5.67 15.14 8.20
CA GLU A 43 5.78 15.79 9.50
C GLU A 43 7.19 16.30 9.80
N THR A 44 8.23 15.58 9.36
CA THR A 44 9.63 15.96 9.64
C THR A 44 10.20 16.93 8.64
N SER A 45 9.86 16.81 7.36
CA SER A 45 10.45 17.64 6.30
C SER A 45 9.56 18.78 5.82
N TYR A 46 8.25 18.64 6.01
CA TYR A 46 7.27 19.63 5.54
C TYR A 46 6.21 19.93 6.61
N PRO A 47 6.62 20.33 7.82
CA PRO A 47 5.66 20.54 8.92
C PRO A 47 4.66 21.68 8.66
N GLY A 48 5.00 22.63 7.77
CA GLY A 48 4.11 23.70 7.37
C GLY A 48 3.09 23.32 6.29
N GLN A 49 3.09 22.08 5.82
CA GLN A 49 2.19 21.58 4.78
C GLN A 49 1.43 20.35 5.30
N PRO A 50 0.49 20.52 6.25
CA PRO A 50 -0.26 19.37 6.79
C PRO A 50 -1.13 18.74 5.72
N ARG A 51 -1.21 17.41 5.72
CA ARG A 51 -2.02 16.63 4.78
C ARG A 51 -2.82 15.59 5.55
N GLN A 52 -4.01 15.27 5.06
CA GLN A 52 -4.80 14.16 5.55
C GLN A 52 -4.42 12.90 4.78
N TYR A 53 -4.67 11.74 5.39
CA TYR A 53 -4.29 10.43 4.84
C TYR A 53 -5.52 9.56 4.76
N PHE A 54 -5.81 9.03 3.57
CA PHE A 54 -6.95 8.18 3.33
C PHE A 54 -6.46 6.81 2.86
N LEU A 55 -6.82 5.77 3.58
CA LEU A 55 -6.36 4.41 3.36
C LEU A 55 -7.53 3.55 2.94
N PHE A 56 -7.41 2.93 1.78
CA PHE A 56 -8.44 2.05 1.23
C PHE A 56 -7.87 0.65 1.02
N ASP A 57 -8.48 -0.32 1.69
CA ASP A 57 -8.13 -1.74 1.58
C ASP A 57 -9.37 -2.55 1.98
N THR A 58 -9.40 -3.82 1.62
CA THR A 58 -10.44 -4.71 2.14
C THR A 58 -10.17 -5.09 3.59
N PHE A 59 -8.90 -5.05 4.01
CA PHE A 59 -8.41 -5.53 5.29
C PHE A 59 -8.73 -7.01 5.55
N GLU A 60 -9.01 -7.74 4.48
CA GLU A 60 -9.36 -9.17 4.50
C GLU A 60 -8.42 -10.00 3.62
N GLY A 61 -7.38 -9.37 3.07
CA GLY A 61 -6.46 -9.99 2.13
C GLY A 61 -6.94 -9.87 0.69
N MET A 62 -6.38 -10.66 -0.19
CA MET A 62 -6.69 -10.59 -1.62
C MET A 62 -7.98 -11.32 -1.96
N ALA A 63 -8.72 -10.77 -2.92
CA ALA A 63 -9.87 -11.47 -3.51
C ALA A 63 -9.41 -12.70 -4.29
N GLU A 64 -10.30 -13.69 -4.42
CA GLU A 64 -10.01 -14.89 -5.20
C GLU A 64 -9.72 -14.51 -6.66
N PRO A 65 -8.53 -14.86 -7.21
CA PRO A 65 -8.19 -14.53 -8.58
C PRO A 65 -8.96 -15.36 -9.58
N SER A 66 -9.19 -14.79 -10.76
CA SER A 66 -9.75 -15.53 -11.89
C SER A 66 -8.69 -16.40 -12.58
N ALA A 67 -9.12 -17.25 -13.51
CA ALA A 67 -8.19 -18.09 -14.30
C ALA A 67 -7.27 -17.25 -15.21
N LEU A 68 -7.61 -15.99 -15.45
CA LEU A 68 -6.82 -15.06 -16.26
C LEU A 68 -5.72 -14.36 -15.47
N ASP A 69 -5.78 -14.40 -14.14
CA ASP A 69 -4.80 -13.74 -13.28
C ASP A 69 -3.54 -14.59 -13.18
N VAL A 70 -2.41 -14.00 -13.53
CA VAL A 70 -1.10 -14.66 -13.48
C VAL A 70 -0.10 -13.76 -12.74
N SER A 71 0.93 -14.37 -12.13
CA SER A 71 2.01 -13.64 -11.52
C SER A 71 2.94 -13.04 -12.58
N HIS A 72 3.88 -12.19 -12.15
CA HIS A 72 4.91 -11.64 -13.02
C HIS A 72 5.79 -12.72 -13.68
N THR A 73 5.82 -13.93 -13.15
CA THR A 73 6.52 -15.08 -13.72
C THR A 73 5.63 -15.91 -14.65
N GLY A 74 4.36 -15.53 -14.83
CA GLY A 74 3.40 -16.25 -15.66
C GLY A 74 2.67 -17.39 -14.93
N ALA A 75 2.96 -17.63 -13.65
CA ALA A 75 2.27 -18.65 -12.86
C ALA A 75 0.84 -18.21 -12.54
N PRO A 76 -0.16 -19.13 -12.61
CA PRO A 76 -1.53 -18.79 -12.26
C PRO A 76 -1.65 -18.31 -10.81
N ALA A 77 -2.20 -17.13 -10.61
CA ALA A 77 -2.40 -16.53 -9.27
C ALA A 77 -3.36 -17.38 -8.42
N ARG A 78 -4.27 -18.09 -9.07
CA ARG A 78 -5.23 -18.99 -8.44
C ARG A 78 -4.58 -20.08 -7.59
N GLU A 79 -3.46 -20.64 -8.06
CA GLU A 79 -2.71 -21.66 -7.33
C GLU A 79 -2.07 -21.07 -6.07
N GLN A 80 -1.45 -19.90 -6.17
CA GLN A 80 -0.86 -19.21 -5.04
C GLN A 80 -1.93 -18.80 -4.02
N PHE A 81 -3.09 -18.38 -4.48
CA PHE A 81 -4.23 -18.05 -3.63
C PHE A 81 -4.68 -19.26 -2.82
N ALA A 82 -4.84 -20.42 -3.48
CA ALA A 82 -5.27 -21.65 -2.82
C ALA A 82 -4.26 -22.13 -1.77
N GLU A 83 -2.96 -22.05 -2.05
CA GLU A 83 -1.90 -22.40 -1.12
C GLU A 83 -1.87 -21.54 0.14
N ARG A 84 -2.25 -20.28 0.01
CA ARG A 84 -2.21 -19.29 1.10
C ARG A 84 -3.55 -19.05 1.78
N LYS A 85 -4.59 -19.80 1.37
CA LYS A 85 -5.92 -19.64 1.93
C LYS A 85 -5.97 -20.23 3.34
N LYS A 86 -6.47 -19.43 4.27
CA LYS A 86 -6.73 -19.82 5.67
C LYS A 86 -8.21 -19.61 6.00
N ASP A 87 -8.65 -20.05 7.17
CA ASP A 87 -10.03 -19.88 7.61
C ASP A 87 -10.44 -18.40 7.59
N GLY A 88 -11.37 -18.06 6.70
CA GLY A 88 -11.93 -16.72 6.56
C GLY A 88 -11.06 -15.69 5.84
N TYR A 89 -9.80 -16.02 5.46
CA TYR A 89 -8.93 -15.09 4.76
C TYR A 89 -7.79 -15.79 4.02
N VAL A 90 -7.08 -15.03 3.19
CA VAL A 90 -5.83 -15.45 2.54
C VAL A 90 -4.70 -14.61 3.11
N ASP A 91 -3.61 -15.24 3.56
CA ASP A 91 -2.50 -14.53 4.20
C ASP A 91 -1.60 -13.77 3.21
N TRP A 92 -1.81 -13.94 1.91
CA TRP A 92 -1.08 -13.22 0.89
C TRP A 92 -1.44 -11.73 0.92
N CYS A 93 -0.51 -10.89 1.36
CA CYS A 93 -0.72 -9.45 1.56
C CYS A 93 -1.87 -9.12 2.53
N TYR A 94 -2.17 -10.04 3.46
CA TYR A 94 -3.19 -9.82 4.45
C TYR A 94 -2.68 -8.96 5.61
N ALA A 95 -3.47 -7.98 5.99
CA ALA A 95 -3.36 -7.28 7.27
C ALA A 95 -4.77 -6.84 7.67
N SER A 96 -5.16 -7.11 8.91
CA SER A 96 -6.45 -6.68 9.41
C SER A 96 -6.46 -5.17 9.68
N LEU A 97 -7.63 -4.61 9.89
CA LEU A 97 -7.76 -3.19 10.21
C LEU A 97 -7.02 -2.85 11.51
N GLU A 98 -7.00 -3.77 12.47
CA GLU A 98 -6.30 -3.59 13.73
C GLU A 98 -4.78 -3.58 13.57
N ASP A 99 -4.24 -4.22 12.53
CA ASP A 99 -2.81 -4.25 12.24
C ASP A 99 -2.30 -2.95 11.62
N VAL A 100 -3.19 -2.15 11.08
CA VAL A 100 -2.86 -0.90 10.38
C VAL A 100 -3.12 0.30 11.28
#